data_095eea7b41775e27c8f10246cb037f60
#
_entry.id   095eea7b41775e27c8f10246cb037f60
#
_cell.length_a   1.000
_cell.length_b   1.000
_cell.length_c   1.000
_cell.angle_alpha   90.00
_cell.angle_beta   90.00
_cell.angle_gamma   90.00
#
_symmetry.space_group_name_H-M   'P 1'
#
loop_
_entity.id
_entity.type
_entity.pdbx_description
1 polymer ?
#
loop_
_entity_poly.entity_id
_entity_poly.type
_entity_poly.pdbx_seq_one_letter_code
_entity_poly.pdbx_strand_id
1 'polypeptide(L)'
;MTVELYVFPPSPRAFRVMAVANHLGIDTTLRIVDLPKGETRTPEFAALNPNMRMPVLKEGDYVLWESGAIMQYLAGKKPESGLLGASERERLDITRWQLWDVAHWDPACAVFAFEYLVKPIILKSGEPDPAAIAKGTELFHNFAKVLDGQLRGRKFVTGERLTLADFSIGAAMNIAEPARFPVEPYGEIRRWYGTLRALPAWQRTLAQCAMPAAAAA
;
A
#
# COMPACT_ATOMS: atom_id res chain seq x y z
N MET A 1 -10.37 -23.21 2.01
CA MET A 1 -9.03 -23.11 1.35
C MET A 1 -8.28 -21.97 2.00
N THR A 2 -6.98 -22.10 2.17
CA THR A 2 -6.14 -21.07 2.79
C THR A 2 -5.75 -20.03 1.75
N VAL A 3 -5.83 -18.76 2.10
CA VAL A 3 -5.37 -17.66 1.25
C VAL A 3 -3.85 -17.51 1.40
N GLU A 4 -3.12 -17.62 0.31
CA GLU A 4 -1.68 -17.33 0.26
C GLU A 4 -1.46 -15.93 -0.32
N LEU A 5 -0.59 -15.15 0.30
CA LEU A 5 -0.18 -13.83 -0.17
C LEU A 5 1.31 -13.82 -0.45
N TYR A 6 1.68 -13.67 -1.71
CA TYR A 6 3.07 -13.48 -2.15
C TYR A 6 3.43 -12.01 -2.00
N VAL A 7 4.32 -11.70 -1.07
CA VAL A 7 4.58 -10.34 -0.62
C VAL A 7 6.08 -10.08 -0.39
N PHE A 8 6.46 -8.82 -0.56
CA PHE A 8 7.67 -8.26 0.03
C PHE A 8 7.23 -7.28 1.11
N PRO A 9 7.32 -7.64 2.40
CA PRO A 9 6.68 -6.88 3.48
C PRO A 9 7.00 -5.38 3.52
N PRO A 10 8.22 -4.90 3.21
CA PRO A 10 8.53 -3.46 3.15
C PRO A 10 7.77 -2.69 2.05
N SER A 11 7.16 -3.39 1.08
CA SER A 11 6.41 -2.73 0.00
C SER A 11 5.08 -2.16 0.48
N PRO A 12 4.77 -0.87 0.25
CA PRO A 12 3.45 -0.31 0.55
C PRO A 12 2.31 -1.06 -0.14
N ARG A 13 2.55 -1.59 -1.35
CA ARG A 13 1.52 -2.36 -2.09
C ARG A 13 1.26 -3.73 -1.45
N ALA A 14 2.26 -4.38 -0.86
CA ALA A 14 2.08 -5.57 -0.05
C ALA A 14 1.39 -5.23 1.28
N PHE A 15 1.81 -4.13 1.92
CA PHE A 15 1.23 -3.66 3.17
C PHE A 15 -0.29 -3.50 3.09
N ARG A 16 -0.82 -2.82 2.04
CA ARG A 16 -2.28 -2.57 1.92
C ARG A 16 -3.10 -3.86 1.89
N VAL A 17 -2.61 -4.88 1.20
CA VAL A 17 -3.27 -6.19 1.11
C VAL A 17 -3.24 -6.91 2.45
N MET A 18 -2.07 -6.95 3.10
CA MET A 18 -1.91 -7.55 4.42
C MET A 18 -2.77 -6.83 5.49
N ALA A 19 -2.82 -5.49 5.45
CA ALA A 19 -3.62 -4.70 6.38
C ALA A 19 -5.12 -4.97 6.22
N VAL A 20 -5.61 -5.11 4.99
CA VAL A 20 -7.00 -5.50 4.73
C VAL A 20 -7.28 -6.92 5.23
N ALA A 21 -6.42 -7.89 4.94
CA ALA A 21 -6.58 -9.26 5.45
C ALA A 21 -6.62 -9.29 6.99
N ASN A 22 -5.69 -8.59 7.65
CA ASN A 22 -5.66 -8.46 9.10
C ASN A 22 -6.91 -7.78 9.67
N HIS A 23 -7.43 -6.74 9.00
CA HIS A 23 -8.63 -6.03 9.41
C HIS A 23 -9.89 -6.91 9.34
N LEU A 24 -9.96 -7.72 8.31
CA LEU A 24 -11.07 -8.65 8.08
C LEU A 24 -10.96 -9.94 8.90
N GLY A 25 -9.86 -10.16 9.61
CA GLY A 25 -9.60 -11.41 10.33
C GLY A 25 -9.50 -12.62 9.39
N ILE A 26 -9.02 -12.42 8.17
CA ILE A 26 -8.82 -13.50 7.21
C ILE A 26 -7.44 -14.12 7.46
N ASP A 27 -7.41 -15.40 7.77
CA ASP A 27 -6.17 -16.13 7.92
C ASP A 27 -5.45 -16.26 6.59
N THR A 28 -4.19 -15.81 6.58
CA THR A 28 -3.36 -15.81 5.37
C THR A 28 -2.00 -16.45 5.64
N THR A 29 -1.51 -17.21 4.67
CA THR A 29 -0.12 -17.66 4.64
C THR A 29 0.70 -16.65 3.84
N LEU A 30 1.66 -16.00 4.49
CA LEU A 30 2.57 -15.09 3.79
C LEU A 30 3.69 -15.88 3.12
N ARG A 31 3.81 -15.73 1.81
CA ARG A 31 4.91 -16.22 0.98
C ARG A 31 5.84 -15.03 0.70
N ILE A 32 6.92 -14.97 1.45
CA ILE A 32 7.88 -13.87 1.32
C ILE A 32 8.64 -14.02 0.00
N VAL A 33 8.63 -12.97 -0.81
CA VAL A 33 9.34 -12.88 -2.09
C VAL A 33 10.59 -12.03 -1.91
N ASP A 34 11.75 -12.60 -2.10
CA ASP A 34 13.04 -11.93 -1.94
C ASP A 34 13.37 -11.12 -3.21
N LEU A 35 13.02 -9.82 -3.18
CA LEU A 35 13.30 -8.91 -4.31
C LEU A 35 14.80 -8.75 -4.60
N PRO A 36 15.67 -8.56 -3.60
CA PRO A 36 17.12 -8.53 -3.81
C PRO A 36 17.68 -9.75 -4.53
N LYS A 37 17.14 -10.94 -4.27
CA LYS A 37 17.53 -12.17 -4.98
C LYS A 37 16.87 -12.34 -6.34
N GLY A 38 15.98 -11.43 -6.73
CA GLY A 38 15.32 -11.49 -8.03
C GLY A 38 14.23 -12.56 -8.15
N GLU A 39 13.64 -13.02 -7.05
CA GLU A 39 12.65 -14.10 -7.05
C GLU A 39 11.40 -13.77 -7.89
N THR A 40 11.08 -12.48 -8.09
CA THR A 40 9.99 -12.09 -9.00
C THR A 40 10.30 -12.38 -10.47
N ARG A 41 11.56 -12.64 -10.84
CA ARG A 41 12.01 -12.87 -12.22
C ARG A 41 12.14 -14.35 -12.57
N THR A 42 11.74 -15.23 -11.66
CA THR A 42 11.76 -16.68 -11.92
C THR A 42 10.57 -17.09 -12.81
N PRO A 43 10.69 -18.16 -13.62
CA PRO A 43 9.58 -18.67 -14.42
C PRO A 43 8.36 -19.04 -13.57
N GLU A 44 8.58 -19.56 -12.37
CA GLU A 44 7.53 -19.94 -11.42
C GLU A 44 6.72 -18.73 -10.96
N PHE A 45 7.41 -17.61 -10.65
CA PHE A 45 6.72 -16.38 -10.27
C PHE A 45 6.03 -15.73 -11.48
N ALA A 46 6.65 -15.77 -12.67
CA ALA A 46 6.04 -15.27 -13.90
C ALA A 46 4.75 -16.03 -14.25
N ALA A 47 4.65 -17.31 -13.92
CA ALA A 47 3.42 -18.09 -14.07
C ALA A 47 2.29 -17.62 -13.10
N LEU A 48 2.63 -17.07 -11.94
CA LEU A 48 1.67 -16.45 -11.01
C LEU A 48 1.26 -15.05 -11.46
N ASN A 49 2.23 -14.25 -11.90
CA ASN A 49 1.99 -12.89 -12.37
C ASN A 49 2.91 -12.57 -13.56
N PRO A 50 2.38 -12.47 -14.77
CA PRO A 50 3.18 -12.19 -15.98
C PRO A 50 3.88 -10.81 -15.92
N ASN A 51 3.42 -9.89 -15.08
CA ASN A 51 4.09 -8.61 -14.86
C ASN A 51 5.32 -8.74 -13.93
N MET A 52 5.58 -9.92 -13.35
CA MET A 52 6.69 -10.18 -12.41
C MET A 52 6.73 -9.18 -11.24
N ARG A 53 5.53 -8.86 -10.72
CA ARG A 53 5.34 -7.91 -9.62
C ARG A 53 4.49 -8.53 -8.50
N MET A 54 4.71 -8.08 -7.29
CA MET A 54 3.89 -8.43 -6.12
C MET A 54 3.11 -7.19 -5.62
N PRO A 55 2.03 -7.39 -4.86
CA PRO A 55 1.56 -8.66 -4.29
C PRO A 55 0.82 -9.54 -5.31
N VAL A 56 0.76 -10.85 -4.98
CA VAL A 56 -0.12 -11.83 -5.64
C VAL A 56 -0.89 -12.56 -4.56
N LEU A 57 -2.17 -12.80 -4.78
CA LEU A 57 -3.02 -13.69 -3.97
C LEU A 57 -3.19 -15.01 -4.72
N LYS A 58 -3.13 -16.11 -3.97
CA LYS A 58 -3.52 -17.44 -4.46
C LYS A 58 -4.44 -18.12 -3.45
N GLU A 59 -5.53 -18.68 -3.95
CA GLU A 59 -6.46 -19.48 -3.16
C GLU A 59 -6.91 -20.70 -3.99
N GLY A 60 -6.36 -21.85 -3.70
CA GLY A 60 -6.53 -23.05 -4.54
C GLY A 60 -5.87 -22.82 -5.92
N ASP A 61 -6.67 -22.95 -6.95
CA ASP A 61 -6.27 -22.68 -8.37
C ASP A 61 -6.50 -21.21 -8.80
N TYR A 62 -7.21 -20.43 -7.97
CA TYR A 62 -7.44 -19.02 -8.29
C TYR A 62 -6.22 -18.17 -7.94
N VAL A 63 -5.72 -17.44 -8.92
CA VAL A 63 -4.60 -16.49 -8.79
C VAL A 63 -5.07 -15.10 -9.16
N LEU A 64 -4.77 -14.12 -8.30
CA LEU A 64 -5.13 -12.72 -8.49
C LEU A 64 -3.93 -11.81 -8.23
N TRP A 65 -3.66 -10.91 -9.13
CA TRP A 65 -2.68 -9.84 -8.97
C TRP A 65 -3.36 -8.47 -9.09
N GLU A 66 -2.63 -7.38 -8.90
CA GLU A 66 -3.06 -6.01 -8.59
C GLU A 66 -3.61 -5.88 -7.16
N SER A 67 -2.89 -5.10 -6.35
CA SER A 67 -3.23 -4.93 -4.93
C SER A 67 -4.64 -4.39 -4.70
N GLY A 68 -5.13 -3.52 -5.59
CA GLY A 68 -6.51 -3.01 -5.55
C GLY A 68 -7.54 -4.11 -5.74
N ALA A 69 -7.34 -5.00 -6.72
CA ALA A 69 -8.21 -6.14 -6.98
C ALA A 69 -8.18 -7.15 -5.81
N ILE A 70 -6.98 -7.42 -5.28
CA ILE A 70 -6.81 -8.32 -4.12
C ILE A 70 -7.57 -7.78 -2.90
N MET A 71 -7.46 -6.47 -2.61
CA MET A 71 -8.22 -5.86 -1.50
C MET A 71 -9.73 -6.00 -1.70
N GLN A 72 -10.24 -5.78 -2.91
CA GLN A 72 -11.66 -5.96 -3.22
C GLN A 72 -12.10 -7.42 -3.06
N TYR A 73 -11.30 -8.36 -3.53
CA TYR A 73 -11.57 -9.80 -3.35
C TYR A 73 -11.66 -10.18 -1.88
N LEU A 74 -10.69 -9.75 -1.05
CA LEU A 74 -10.69 -10.01 0.38
C LEU A 74 -11.92 -9.38 1.07
N ALA A 75 -12.24 -8.12 0.74
CA ALA A 75 -13.42 -7.43 1.29
C ALA A 75 -14.73 -8.08 0.85
N GLY A 76 -14.78 -8.64 -0.35
CA GLY A 76 -15.93 -9.41 -0.84
C GLY A 76 -16.21 -10.69 -0.06
N LYS A 77 -15.18 -11.28 0.61
CA LYS A 77 -15.36 -12.41 1.52
C LYS A 77 -16.02 -12.02 2.85
N LYS A 78 -16.05 -10.73 3.19
CA LYS A 78 -16.55 -10.15 4.43
C LYS A 78 -17.38 -8.90 4.14
N PRO A 79 -18.50 -9.01 3.39
CA PRO A 79 -19.29 -7.86 2.96
C PRO A 79 -19.83 -7.05 4.14
N GLU A 80 -20.08 -7.69 5.27
CA GLU A 80 -20.49 -7.07 6.53
C GLU A 80 -19.48 -6.07 7.11
N SER A 81 -18.22 -6.12 6.67
CA SER A 81 -17.18 -5.17 7.09
C SER A 81 -17.45 -3.72 6.63
N GLY A 82 -18.25 -3.55 5.57
CA GLY A 82 -18.56 -2.25 4.98
C GLY A 82 -17.41 -1.62 4.18
N LEU A 83 -16.24 -2.30 4.03
CA LEU A 83 -15.07 -1.76 3.33
C LEU A 83 -15.33 -1.44 1.85
N LEU A 84 -16.31 -2.10 1.22
CA LEU A 84 -16.71 -1.88 -0.18
C LEU A 84 -17.79 -0.81 -0.33
N GLY A 85 -18.35 -0.28 0.78
CA GLY A 85 -19.53 0.60 0.74
C GLY A 85 -20.84 -0.19 0.61
N ALA A 86 -21.94 0.44 1.05
CA ALA A 86 -23.27 -0.18 1.10
C ALA A 86 -24.10 0.08 -0.16
N SER A 87 -23.84 1.18 -0.89
CA SER A 87 -24.54 1.56 -2.11
C SER A 87 -23.60 1.56 -3.31
N GLU A 88 -24.16 1.53 -4.52
CA GLU A 88 -23.41 1.65 -5.77
C GLU A 88 -22.59 2.96 -5.79
N ARG A 89 -23.20 4.06 -5.35
CA ARG A 89 -22.52 5.36 -5.28
C ARG A 89 -21.31 5.35 -4.35
N GLU A 90 -21.42 4.73 -3.18
CA GLU A 90 -20.30 4.57 -2.25
C GLU A 90 -19.21 3.70 -2.86
N ARG A 91 -19.56 2.60 -3.54
CA ARG A 91 -18.59 1.73 -4.21
C ARG A 91 -17.81 2.47 -5.31
N LEU A 92 -18.52 3.28 -6.10
CA LEU A 92 -17.89 4.09 -7.14
C LEU A 92 -16.96 5.15 -6.54
N ASP A 93 -17.34 5.77 -5.41
CA ASP A 93 -16.50 6.73 -4.72
C ASP A 93 -15.21 6.09 -4.17
N ILE A 94 -15.33 4.92 -3.55
CA ILE A 94 -14.19 4.11 -3.09
C ILE A 94 -13.28 3.73 -4.27
N THR A 95 -13.86 3.23 -5.36
CA THR A 95 -13.14 2.86 -6.58
C THR A 95 -12.41 4.06 -7.19
N ARG A 96 -13.08 5.22 -7.25
CA ARG A 96 -12.44 6.46 -7.72
C ARG A 96 -11.17 6.78 -6.94
N TRP A 97 -11.21 6.67 -5.61
CA TRP A 97 -10.05 6.95 -4.77
C TRP A 97 -8.96 5.88 -4.87
N GLN A 98 -9.32 4.62 -5.08
CA GLN A 98 -8.33 3.57 -5.38
C GLN A 98 -7.64 3.81 -6.74
N LEU A 99 -8.38 4.21 -7.77
CA LEU A 99 -7.83 4.57 -9.08
C LEU A 99 -6.99 5.84 -9.01
N TRP A 100 -7.43 6.85 -8.23
CA TRP A 100 -6.66 8.07 -7.98
C TRP A 100 -5.32 7.78 -7.28
N ASP A 101 -5.33 6.86 -6.32
CA ASP A 101 -4.10 6.40 -5.67
C ASP A 101 -3.11 5.83 -6.69
N VAL A 102 -3.55 4.87 -7.49
CA VAL A 102 -2.69 4.20 -8.48
C VAL A 102 -2.19 5.15 -9.57
N ALA A 103 -3.04 6.10 -10.00
CA ALA A 103 -2.70 7.03 -11.08
C ALA A 103 -1.85 8.22 -10.62
N HIS A 104 -1.95 8.61 -9.35
CA HIS A 104 -1.42 9.90 -8.89
C HIS A 104 -0.61 9.80 -7.60
N TRP A 105 -1.21 9.30 -6.51
CA TRP A 105 -0.58 9.32 -5.19
C TRP A 105 0.58 8.34 -5.07
N ASP A 106 0.34 7.08 -5.43
CA ASP A 106 1.38 6.05 -5.39
C ASP A 106 2.59 6.38 -6.28
N PRO A 107 2.43 6.88 -7.53
CA PRO A 107 3.57 7.35 -8.33
C PRO A 107 4.32 8.52 -7.71
N ALA A 108 3.63 9.48 -7.10
CA ALA A 108 4.27 10.61 -6.43
C ALA A 108 5.10 10.17 -5.21
N CYS A 109 4.56 9.26 -4.40
CA CYS A 109 5.26 8.66 -3.27
C CYS A 109 6.43 7.75 -3.71
N ALA A 110 6.26 7.05 -4.85
CA ALA A 110 7.24 6.11 -5.35
C ALA A 110 8.58 6.75 -5.74
N VAL A 111 8.59 8.03 -6.12
CA VAL A 111 9.84 8.76 -6.39
C VAL A 111 10.73 8.76 -5.15
N PHE A 112 10.18 9.17 -4.02
CA PHE A 112 10.91 9.22 -2.75
C PHE A 112 11.29 7.84 -2.25
N ALA A 113 10.36 6.88 -2.34
CA ALA A 113 10.64 5.49 -1.99
C ALA A 113 11.79 4.92 -2.81
N PHE A 114 11.83 5.21 -4.10
CA PHE A 114 12.91 4.77 -4.98
C PHE A 114 14.23 5.44 -4.61
N GLU A 115 14.27 6.76 -4.54
CA GLU A 115 15.50 7.51 -4.35
C GLU A 115 16.12 7.32 -2.95
N TYR A 116 15.29 7.22 -1.89
CA TYR A 116 15.81 7.12 -0.53
C TYR A 116 15.90 5.69 0.02
N LEU A 117 15.13 4.73 -0.53
CA LEU A 117 15.10 3.37 0.01
C LEU A 117 15.55 2.33 -1.01
N VAL A 118 14.93 2.29 -2.20
CA VAL A 118 15.20 1.22 -3.17
C VAL A 118 16.59 1.34 -3.76
N LYS A 119 16.95 2.52 -4.27
CA LYS A 119 18.21 2.78 -4.96
C LYS A 119 19.44 2.57 -4.04
N PRO A 120 19.53 3.23 -2.86
CA PRO A 120 20.70 3.10 -2.00
C PRO A 120 20.72 1.81 -1.17
N ILE A 121 19.57 1.32 -0.70
CA ILE A 121 19.53 0.22 0.27
C ILE A 121 19.34 -1.13 -0.43
N ILE A 122 18.37 -1.23 -1.34
CA ILE A 122 18.01 -2.51 -1.99
C ILE A 122 18.91 -2.78 -3.18
N LEU A 123 19.02 -1.82 -4.10
CA LEU A 123 19.80 -1.98 -5.33
C LEU A 123 21.30 -1.66 -5.15
N LYS A 124 21.66 -0.90 -4.12
CA LYS A 124 23.03 -0.41 -3.87
C LYS A 124 23.64 0.25 -5.13
N SER A 125 22.81 1.01 -5.87
CA SER A 125 23.12 1.55 -7.19
C SER A 125 23.40 3.06 -7.20
N GLY A 126 23.74 3.65 -6.05
CA GLY A 126 24.17 5.04 -5.91
C GLY A 126 23.33 5.87 -4.96
N GLU A 127 23.66 7.15 -4.88
CA GLU A 127 23.00 8.13 -4.02
C GLU A 127 21.69 8.66 -4.64
N PRO A 128 20.80 9.23 -3.81
CA PRO A 128 19.57 9.88 -4.29
C PRO A 128 19.85 10.96 -5.33
N ASP A 129 19.05 11.02 -6.39
CA ASP A 129 19.14 12.04 -7.45
C ASP A 129 18.36 13.31 -7.05
N PRO A 130 19.04 14.45 -6.81
CA PRO A 130 18.38 15.70 -6.44
C PRO A 130 17.37 16.19 -7.48
N ALA A 131 17.61 15.97 -8.78
CA ALA A 131 16.72 16.41 -9.83
C ALA A 131 15.42 15.58 -9.87
N ALA A 132 15.52 14.27 -9.67
CA ALA A 132 14.35 13.40 -9.53
C ALA A 132 13.54 13.76 -8.28
N ILE A 133 14.20 14.00 -7.15
CA ILE A 133 13.56 14.42 -5.90
C ILE A 133 12.83 15.75 -6.06
N ALA A 134 13.43 16.75 -6.72
CA ALA A 134 12.78 18.04 -6.95
C ALA A 134 11.47 17.88 -7.74
N LYS A 135 11.50 17.13 -8.85
CA LYS A 135 10.28 16.81 -9.63
C LYS A 135 9.26 16.02 -8.81
N GLY A 136 9.73 15.02 -8.03
CA GLY A 136 8.88 14.26 -7.13
C GLY A 136 8.21 15.13 -6.07
N THR A 137 8.92 16.13 -5.56
CA THR A 137 8.40 17.10 -4.58
C THR A 137 7.24 17.91 -5.15
N GLU A 138 7.38 18.45 -6.37
CA GLU A 138 6.30 19.16 -7.05
C GLU A 138 5.07 18.26 -7.25
N LEU A 139 5.29 17.03 -7.73
CA LEU A 139 4.24 16.06 -7.96
C LEU A 139 3.54 15.69 -6.65
N PHE A 140 4.30 15.44 -5.60
CA PHE A 140 3.77 15.13 -4.27
C PHE A 140 2.88 16.25 -3.74
N HIS A 141 3.36 17.49 -3.78
CA HIS A 141 2.59 18.65 -3.31
C HIS A 141 1.30 18.86 -4.08
N ASN A 142 1.28 18.58 -5.39
CA ASN A 142 0.06 18.68 -6.19
C ASN A 142 -1.03 17.73 -5.70
N PHE A 143 -0.69 16.48 -5.43
CA PHE A 143 -1.66 15.47 -4.98
C PHE A 143 -1.91 15.51 -3.47
N ALA A 144 -0.92 15.86 -2.66
CA ALA A 144 -1.11 16.05 -1.23
C ALA A 144 -2.13 17.14 -0.91
N LYS A 145 -2.16 18.25 -1.67
CA LYS A 145 -3.21 19.28 -1.54
C LYS A 145 -4.61 18.75 -1.79
N VAL A 146 -4.77 17.85 -2.78
CA VAL A 146 -6.06 17.22 -3.09
C VAL A 146 -6.49 16.32 -1.94
N LEU A 147 -5.60 15.47 -1.45
CA LEU A 147 -5.90 14.55 -0.35
C LEU A 147 -6.18 15.30 0.95
N ASP A 148 -5.33 16.27 1.31
CA ASP A 148 -5.51 17.08 2.53
C ASP A 148 -6.84 17.84 2.50
N GLY A 149 -7.18 18.43 1.34
CA GLY A 149 -8.47 19.09 1.14
C GLY A 149 -9.66 18.14 1.26
N GLN A 150 -9.54 16.91 0.73
CA GLN A 150 -10.58 15.89 0.84
C GLN A 150 -10.83 15.47 2.30
N LEU A 151 -9.79 15.41 3.10
CA LEU A 151 -9.84 14.95 4.50
C LEU A 151 -10.40 16.00 5.47
N ARG A 152 -10.56 17.26 5.05
CA ARG A 152 -11.13 18.32 5.91
C ARG A 152 -12.53 17.96 6.37
N GLY A 153 -12.71 17.94 7.69
CA GLY A 153 -14.00 17.60 8.30
C GLY A 153 -14.45 16.16 8.09
N ARG A 154 -13.55 15.26 7.65
CA ARG A 154 -13.82 13.83 7.47
C ARG A 154 -12.87 12.99 8.30
N LYS A 155 -13.39 11.90 8.84
CA LYS A 155 -12.57 10.95 9.57
C LYS A 155 -11.70 10.10 8.63
N PHE A 156 -12.27 9.72 7.48
CA PHE A 156 -11.67 8.87 6.45
C PHE A 156 -11.86 9.48 5.07
N VAL A 157 -11.19 8.94 4.06
CA VAL A 157 -11.16 9.48 2.69
C VAL A 157 -12.57 9.65 2.09
N THR A 158 -13.45 8.69 2.33
CA THR A 158 -14.83 8.71 1.79
C THR A 158 -15.90 9.16 2.81
N GLY A 159 -15.48 9.65 3.99
CA GLY A 159 -16.40 10.16 5.03
C GLY A 159 -16.09 9.64 6.42
N GLU A 160 -17.13 9.14 7.12
CA GLU A 160 -17.01 8.72 8.53
C GLU A 160 -16.60 7.26 8.71
N ARG A 161 -16.69 6.44 7.66
CA ARG A 161 -16.39 5.01 7.71
C ARG A 161 -15.07 4.69 7.01
N LEU A 162 -14.32 3.78 7.64
CA LEU A 162 -13.12 3.19 7.05
C LEU A 162 -13.50 2.36 5.80
N THR A 163 -12.79 2.56 4.71
CA THR A 163 -13.02 1.87 3.45
C THR A 163 -11.72 1.41 2.79
N LEU A 164 -11.80 0.69 1.69
CA LEU A 164 -10.61 0.29 0.90
C LEU A 164 -9.82 1.50 0.37
N ALA A 165 -10.44 2.67 0.21
CA ALA A 165 -9.75 3.89 -0.18
C ALA A 165 -8.66 4.29 0.84
N ASP A 166 -8.98 4.13 2.13
CA ASP A 166 -8.06 4.45 3.23
C ASP A 166 -6.86 3.50 3.27
N PHE A 167 -7.10 2.21 3.08
CA PHE A 167 -6.03 1.21 3.00
C PHE A 167 -5.15 1.41 1.77
N SER A 168 -5.76 1.76 0.62
CA SER A 168 -5.04 2.02 -0.62
C SER A 168 -4.05 3.17 -0.45
N ILE A 169 -4.57 4.34 -0.12
CA ILE A 169 -3.81 5.60 -0.06
C ILE A 169 -2.88 5.62 1.16
N GLY A 170 -3.38 5.14 2.31
CA GLY A 170 -2.64 5.20 3.58
C GLY A 170 -1.41 4.30 3.62
N ALA A 171 -1.38 3.23 2.83
CA ALA A 171 -0.26 2.30 2.84
C ALA A 171 1.09 2.95 2.49
N ALA A 172 1.11 3.92 1.58
CA ALA A 172 2.33 4.65 1.23
C ALA A 172 2.92 5.42 2.42
N MET A 173 2.06 5.89 3.33
CA MET A 173 2.48 6.66 4.51
C MET A 173 3.32 5.86 5.52
N ASN A 174 3.33 4.52 5.46
CA ASN A 174 4.15 3.70 6.37
C ASN A 174 5.65 3.91 6.16
N ILE A 175 6.05 4.34 4.99
CA ILE A 175 7.44 4.63 4.65
C ILE A 175 7.71 6.14 4.55
N ALA A 176 6.77 7.00 4.96
CA ALA A 176 6.89 8.45 4.80
C ALA A 176 8.13 9.02 5.49
N GLU A 177 8.42 8.56 6.71
CA GLU A 177 9.58 9.00 7.48
C GLU A 177 10.91 8.54 6.83
N PRO A 178 11.18 7.23 6.63
CA PRO A 178 12.43 6.79 6.03
C PRO A 178 12.58 7.23 4.57
N ALA A 179 11.50 7.40 3.81
CA ALA A 179 11.51 7.91 2.45
C ALA A 179 11.46 9.45 2.38
N ARG A 180 11.43 10.15 3.51
CA ARG A 180 11.47 11.61 3.62
C ARG A 180 10.35 12.31 2.82
N PHE A 181 9.11 11.81 2.92
CA PHE A 181 7.97 12.46 2.27
C PHE A 181 7.76 13.88 2.83
N PRO A 182 7.56 14.90 1.99
CA PRO A 182 7.35 16.27 2.45
C PRO A 182 5.91 16.48 2.97
N VAL A 183 5.54 15.78 4.05
CA VAL A 183 4.17 15.77 4.61
C VAL A 183 3.89 16.88 5.62
N GLU A 184 4.92 17.61 6.06
CA GLU A 184 4.82 18.61 7.14
C GLU A 184 3.71 19.65 6.96
N PRO A 185 3.45 20.20 5.74
CA PRO A 185 2.40 21.19 5.54
C PRO A 185 0.97 20.64 5.61
N TYR A 186 0.79 19.30 5.60
CA TYR A 186 -0.51 18.65 5.40
C TYR A 186 -1.06 18.09 6.72
N GLY A 187 -1.70 18.96 7.51
CA GLY A 187 -2.21 18.62 8.83
C GLY A 187 -3.28 17.54 8.81
N GLU A 188 -4.18 17.58 7.82
CA GLU A 188 -5.26 16.60 7.70
C GLU A 188 -4.76 15.22 7.29
N ILE A 189 -3.77 15.13 6.41
CA ILE A 189 -3.12 13.86 6.06
C ILE A 189 -2.46 13.24 7.30
N ARG A 190 -1.73 14.04 8.08
CA ARG A 190 -1.06 13.55 9.31
C ARG A 190 -2.07 13.09 10.36
N ARG A 191 -3.16 13.85 10.58
CA ARG A 191 -4.26 13.47 11.49
C ARG A 191 -4.89 12.14 11.05
N TRP A 192 -5.29 12.06 9.78
CA TRP A 192 -5.92 10.87 9.21
C TRP A 192 -4.99 9.65 9.28
N TYR A 193 -3.73 9.80 8.91
CA TYR A 193 -2.77 8.71 9.00
C TYR A 193 -2.55 8.26 10.46
N GLY A 194 -2.55 9.18 11.43
CA GLY A 194 -2.56 8.86 12.84
C GLY A 194 -3.75 7.97 13.24
N THR A 195 -4.94 8.26 12.67
CA THR A 195 -6.14 7.43 12.88
C THR A 195 -5.96 6.01 12.31
N LEU A 196 -5.36 5.87 11.12
CA LEU A 196 -5.08 4.55 10.54
C LEU A 196 -4.05 3.78 11.35
N ARG A 197 -2.96 4.44 11.78
CA ARG A 197 -1.92 3.81 12.62
C ARG A 197 -2.45 3.28 13.94
N ALA A 198 -3.51 3.88 14.49
CA ALA A 198 -4.13 3.42 15.72
C ALA A 198 -4.97 2.14 15.56
N LEU A 199 -5.27 1.71 14.34
CA LEU A 199 -6.03 0.49 14.09
C LEU A 199 -5.22 -0.75 14.49
N PRO A 200 -5.80 -1.70 15.26
CA PRO A 200 -5.09 -2.93 15.66
C PRO A 200 -4.57 -3.72 14.46
N ALA A 201 -5.33 -3.79 13.37
CA ALA A 201 -4.93 -4.45 12.13
C ALA A 201 -3.71 -3.77 11.48
N TRP A 202 -3.65 -2.44 11.52
CA TRP A 202 -2.53 -1.68 10.99
C TRP A 202 -1.25 -1.95 11.79
N GLN A 203 -1.35 -1.94 13.13
CA GLN A 203 -0.23 -2.25 14.03
C GLN A 203 0.28 -3.68 13.83
N ARG A 204 -0.65 -4.64 13.69
CA ARG A 204 -0.28 -6.03 13.39
C ARG A 204 0.49 -6.12 12.07
N THR A 205 0.04 -5.40 11.05
CA THR A 205 0.70 -5.38 9.74
C THR A 205 2.08 -4.72 9.81
N LEU A 206 2.22 -3.63 10.56
CA LEU A 206 3.53 -3.01 10.80
C LEU A 206 4.51 -4.00 11.45
N ALA A 207 4.05 -4.76 12.45
CA ALA A 207 4.87 -5.79 13.09
C ALA A 207 5.28 -6.90 12.12
N GLN A 208 4.40 -7.32 11.20
CA GLN A 208 4.72 -8.30 10.15
C GLN A 208 5.71 -7.76 9.11
N CYS A 209 5.72 -6.43 8.89
CA CYS A 209 6.62 -5.77 7.94
C CYS A 209 7.97 -5.39 8.55
N ALA A 210 8.12 -5.44 9.87
CA ALA A 210 9.40 -5.20 10.52
C ALA A 210 10.40 -6.25 10.04
N MET A 211 11.43 -5.82 9.29
CA MET A 211 12.49 -6.73 8.86
C MET A 211 13.20 -7.29 10.10
N PRO A 212 13.50 -8.59 10.16
CA PRO A 212 14.41 -9.12 11.17
C PRO A 212 15.73 -8.35 11.08
N ALA A 213 16.31 -7.95 12.22
CA ALA A 213 17.57 -7.19 12.30
C ALA A 213 18.75 -7.86 11.55
N ALA A 214 18.62 -9.14 11.17
CA ALA A 214 19.62 -9.92 10.42
C ALA A 214 19.69 -9.61 8.90
N ALA A 215 18.78 -8.80 8.34
CA ALA A 215 18.80 -8.49 6.90
C ALA A 215 19.42 -7.12 6.56
N ALA A 216 19.95 -6.42 7.57
CA ALA A 216 20.59 -5.10 7.43
C ALA A 216 22.12 -5.11 7.58
N ALA A 217 22.76 -6.29 7.52
CA ALA A 217 24.21 -6.43 7.59
C ALA A 217 24.83 -6.78 6.23
#